data_7dcce4db17ca36c0f66efbe37f0340b4
#
_entry.id   7dcce4db17ca36c0f66efbe37f0340b4
#
_cell.length_a   1.000
_cell.length_b   1.000
_cell.length_c   1.000
_cell.angle_alpha   90.00
_cell.angle_beta   90.00
_cell.angle_gamma   90.00
#
_symmetry.space_group_name_H-M   'P 1'
#
loop_
_entity.id
_entity.type
_entity.pdbx_description
1 polymer ?
#
loop_
_entity_poly.entity_id
_entity_poly.type
_entity_poly.pdbx_seq_one_letter_code
_entity_poly.pdbx_strand_id
1 'polypeptide(L)'
;MKLSIFSHCALDTIHLEGNSYEQIGGAASYCGIMAREFKFDVNLFTKFGSDFPKQYLTEHKINLINSESDKNTTKFSISISGADRTLKLENECDPIDYSSLDADGHIVSPIFHEISNDVLKKIKDNSNF
;
A
#
# COMPACT_ATOMS: atom_id res chain seq x y z
N MET A 1 11.46 -13.44 -11.44
CA MET A 1 10.48 -12.43 -11.93
C MET A 1 10.41 -11.31 -10.92
N LYS A 2 10.42 -10.10 -11.40
CA LYS A 2 10.43 -8.86 -10.61
C LYS A 2 9.13 -8.09 -10.82
N LEU A 3 8.46 -7.70 -9.72
CA LEU A 3 7.21 -6.92 -9.75
C LEU A 3 7.41 -5.54 -9.14
N SER A 4 6.85 -4.53 -9.78
CA SER A 4 6.65 -3.21 -9.18
C SER A 4 5.19 -3.07 -8.76
N ILE A 5 4.97 -2.76 -7.49
CA ILE A 5 3.63 -2.61 -6.89
C ILE A 5 3.45 -1.16 -6.46
N PHE A 6 2.35 -0.54 -6.87
CA PHE A 6 1.99 0.84 -6.57
C PHE A 6 0.71 0.85 -5.77
N SER A 7 0.81 1.14 -4.48
CA SER A 7 -0.32 1.21 -3.55
C SER A 7 0.13 1.77 -2.21
N HIS A 8 -0.78 2.37 -1.44
CA HIS A 8 -0.50 2.73 -0.05
C HIS A 8 -0.52 1.52 0.89
N CYS A 9 0.37 1.56 1.89
CA CYS A 9 0.16 0.87 3.16
C CYS A 9 -0.89 1.64 3.97
N ALA A 10 -1.59 0.96 4.85
CA ALA A 10 -2.55 1.57 5.77
C ALA A 10 -2.42 0.99 7.18
N LEU A 11 -2.86 1.77 8.14
CA LEU A 11 -3.13 1.33 9.51
C LEU A 11 -4.62 1.45 9.75
N ASP A 12 -5.32 0.34 9.82
CA ASP A 12 -6.78 0.34 9.95
C ASP A 12 -7.19 0.12 11.40
N THR A 13 -8.22 0.83 11.85
CA THR A 13 -8.90 0.54 13.10
C THR A 13 -10.19 -0.19 12.79
N ILE A 14 -10.33 -1.40 13.31
CA ILE A 14 -11.52 -2.24 13.13
C ILE A 14 -12.39 -2.15 14.38
N HIS A 15 -13.66 -1.83 14.20
CA HIS A 15 -14.68 -1.83 15.24
C HIS A 15 -15.66 -2.97 14.97
N LEU A 16 -15.66 -3.97 15.84
CA LEU A 16 -16.48 -5.17 15.72
C LEU A 16 -17.07 -5.53 17.09
N GLU A 17 -18.39 -5.60 17.18
CA GLU A 17 -19.10 -6.04 18.38
C GLU A 17 -18.67 -5.33 19.68
N GLY A 18 -18.47 -4.01 19.62
CA GLY A 18 -18.05 -3.19 20.76
C GLY A 18 -16.55 -3.25 21.09
N ASN A 19 -15.77 -4.05 20.36
CA ASN A 19 -14.32 -4.10 20.47
C ASN A 19 -13.66 -3.33 19.33
N SER A 20 -12.46 -2.80 19.59
CA SER A 20 -11.63 -2.12 18.60
C SER A 20 -10.22 -2.66 18.62
N TYR A 21 -9.63 -2.84 17.44
CA TYR A 21 -8.23 -3.23 17.30
C TYR A 21 -7.62 -2.61 16.05
N GLU A 22 -6.31 -2.42 16.06
CA GLU A 22 -5.56 -1.95 14.90
C GLU A 22 -4.97 -3.12 14.12
N GLN A 23 -4.91 -2.97 12.80
CA GLN A 23 -4.24 -3.92 11.92
C GLN A 23 -3.54 -3.18 10.78
N ILE A 24 -2.47 -3.81 10.29
CA ILE A 24 -1.83 -3.40 9.04
C ILE A 24 -2.79 -3.71 7.90
N GLY A 25 -3.05 -2.71 7.08
CA GLY A 25 -3.93 -2.79 5.92
C GLY A 25 -3.26 -2.25 4.65
N GLY A 26 -4.09 -2.00 3.67
CA GLY A 26 -3.69 -1.50 2.37
C GLY A 26 -3.22 -2.60 1.42
N ALA A 27 -3.54 -2.41 0.13
CA ALA A 27 -3.18 -3.38 -0.90
C ALA A 27 -1.65 -3.55 -1.03
N ALA A 28 -0.86 -2.51 -0.72
CA ALA A 28 0.60 -2.59 -0.69
C ALA A 28 1.10 -3.75 0.18
N SER A 29 0.60 -3.85 1.42
CA SER A 29 1.02 -4.88 2.36
C SER A 29 0.62 -6.28 1.89
N TYR A 30 -0.63 -6.46 1.50
CA TYR A 30 -1.14 -7.78 1.09
C TYR A 30 -0.54 -8.25 -0.24
N CYS A 31 -0.54 -7.42 -1.27
CA CYS A 31 0.02 -7.77 -2.57
C CYS A 31 1.53 -8.00 -2.49
N GLY A 32 2.24 -7.15 -1.73
CA GLY A 32 3.69 -7.27 -1.57
C GLY A 32 4.09 -8.58 -0.91
N ILE A 33 3.46 -8.93 0.21
CA ILE A 33 3.77 -10.18 0.93
C ILE A 33 3.37 -11.39 0.09
N MET A 34 2.19 -11.37 -0.52
CA MET A 34 1.74 -12.48 -1.37
C MET A 34 2.69 -12.71 -2.55
N ALA A 35 3.14 -11.64 -3.22
CA ALA A 35 4.11 -11.75 -4.30
C ALA A 35 5.44 -12.38 -3.83
N ARG A 36 5.90 -12.03 -2.61
CA ARG A 36 7.10 -12.65 -2.02
C ARG A 36 6.91 -14.13 -1.71
N GLU A 37 5.72 -14.55 -1.25
CA GLU A 37 5.39 -15.96 -1.06
C GLU A 37 5.48 -16.75 -2.36
N PHE A 38 5.11 -16.14 -3.48
CA PHE A 38 5.29 -16.71 -4.83
C PHE A 38 6.71 -16.54 -5.39
N LYS A 39 7.68 -16.11 -4.57
CA LYS A 39 9.10 -15.95 -4.92
C LYS A 39 9.39 -14.87 -5.95
N PHE A 40 8.51 -13.90 -6.13
CA PHE A 40 8.81 -12.71 -6.91
C PHE A 40 9.72 -11.74 -6.14
N ASP A 41 10.62 -11.06 -6.83
CA ASP A 41 11.28 -9.88 -6.27
C ASP A 41 10.32 -8.70 -6.36
N VAL A 42 10.16 -7.97 -5.26
CA VAL A 42 9.15 -6.92 -5.15
C VAL A 42 9.79 -5.56 -4.91
N ASN A 43 9.53 -4.63 -5.80
CA ASN A 43 9.72 -3.19 -5.60
C ASN A 43 8.37 -2.58 -5.21
N LEU A 44 8.25 -2.05 -4.00
CA LEU A 44 7.02 -1.48 -3.50
C LEU A 44 7.10 0.05 -3.49
N PHE A 45 6.29 0.68 -4.34
CA PHE A 45 6.05 2.12 -4.37
C PHE A 45 4.85 2.41 -3.49
N THR A 46 5.11 2.99 -2.34
CA THR A 46 4.11 3.28 -1.30
C THR A 46 4.49 4.54 -0.55
N LYS A 47 3.63 5.01 0.34
CA LYS A 47 3.94 6.05 1.33
C LYS A 47 3.39 5.66 2.68
N PHE A 48 4.17 5.89 3.72
CA PHE A 48 3.77 5.74 5.10
C PHE A 48 4.58 6.67 6.01
N GLY A 49 4.03 6.97 7.16
CA GLY A 49 4.69 7.79 8.18
C GLY A 49 5.53 6.96 9.15
N SER A 50 6.12 7.65 10.14
CA SER A 50 6.89 7.01 11.20
C SER A 50 6.07 6.08 12.11
N ASP A 51 4.74 6.22 12.05
CA ASP A 51 3.77 5.38 12.77
C ASP A 51 3.60 3.97 12.17
N PHE A 52 4.10 3.72 10.96
CA PHE A 52 3.99 2.42 10.31
C PHE A 52 5.14 1.48 10.71
N PRO A 53 4.86 0.23 11.11
CA PRO A 53 5.87 -0.76 11.46
C PRO A 53 6.55 -1.32 10.20
N LYS A 54 7.44 -0.55 9.57
CA LYS A 54 8.09 -0.92 8.29
C LYS A 54 8.82 -2.25 8.31
N GLN A 55 9.24 -2.72 9.47
CA GLN A 55 9.88 -4.03 9.64
C GLN A 55 8.99 -5.18 9.13
N TYR A 56 7.67 -5.01 9.25
CA TYR A 56 6.70 -5.96 8.71
C TYR A 56 6.89 -6.23 7.22
N LEU A 57 7.29 -5.22 6.45
CA LEU A 57 7.56 -5.35 5.02
C LEU A 57 9.01 -5.80 4.74
N THR A 58 9.98 -5.23 5.46
CA THR A 58 11.39 -5.51 5.20
C THR A 58 11.80 -6.92 5.60
N GLU A 59 11.19 -7.49 6.64
CA GLU A 59 11.37 -8.90 7.02
C GLU A 59 10.94 -9.87 5.92
N HIS A 60 9.95 -9.48 5.10
CA HIS A 60 9.54 -10.22 3.91
C HIS A 60 10.41 -9.93 2.67
N LYS A 61 11.53 -9.20 2.84
CA LYS A 61 12.46 -8.84 1.76
C LYS A 61 11.80 -8.03 0.63
N ILE A 62 10.85 -7.17 0.98
CA ILE A 62 10.24 -6.20 0.07
C ILE A 62 11.16 -4.99 -0.02
N ASN A 63 11.51 -4.58 -1.25
CA ASN A 63 12.29 -3.39 -1.50
C ASN A 63 11.37 -2.16 -1.51
N LEU A 64 11.54 -1.27 -0.54
CA LEU A 64 10.73 -0.06 -0.37
C LEU A 64 11.30 1.09 -1.20
N ILE A 65 10.49 1.74 -2.03
CA ILE A 65 10.91 2.80 -2.94
C ILE A 65 10.25 4.12 -2.52
N ASN A 66 11.08 5.10 -2.08
CA ASN A 66 10.62 6.45 -1.68
C ASN A 66 9.42 6.41 -0.73
N SER A 67 9.45 5.48 0.23
CA SER A 67 8.27 5.12 1.02
C SER A 67 8.00 6.00 2.23
N GLU A 68 9.00 6.73 2.72
CA GLU A 68 8.87 7.52 3.94
C GLU A 68 8.20 8.87 3.67
N SER A 69 7.32 9.30 4.59
CA SER A 69 6.62 10.58 4.59
C SER A 69 6.68 11.21 5.97
N ASP A 70 6.63 12.53 6.01
CA ASP A 70 6.47 13.30 7.26
C ASP A 70 5.02 13.28 7.77
N LYS A 71 4.07 12.87 6.93
CA LYS A 71 2.68 12.65 7.32
C LYS A 71 2.49 11.27 7.95
N ASN A 72 1.45 11.14 8.75
CA ASN A 72 1.03 9.85 9.25
C ASN A 72 0.54 8.93 8.11
N THR A 73 0.64 7.64 8.35
CA THR A 73 0.18 6.61 7.42
C THR A 73 -1.31 6.74 7.13
N THR A 74 -1.74 6.43 5.93
CA THR A 74 -3.15 6.36 5.56
C THR A 74 -3.90 5.44 6.53
N LYS A 75 -5.02 5.93 7.05
CA LYS A 75 -5.78 5.22 8.09
C LYS A 75 -7.27 5.23 7.78
N PHE A 76 -7.88 4.07 7.87
CA PHE A 76 -9.33 3.90 7.84
C PHE A 76 -9.85 3.43 9.19
N SER A 77 -11.04 3.90 9.55
CA SER A 77 -11.88 3.32 10.59
C SER A 77 -12.93 2.47 9.92
N ILE A 78 -12.98 1.20 10.28
CA ILE A 78 -13.86 0.20 9.67
C ILE A 78 -14.80 -0.33 10.75
N SER A 79 -16.08 0.00 10.64
CA SER A 79 -17.11 -0.48 11.56
C SER A 79 -17.90 -1.60 10.91
N ILE A 80 -18.02 -2.73 11.61
CA ILE A 80 -18.74 -3.91 11.17
C ILE A 80 -19.88 -4.20 12.15
N SER A 81 -21.09 -4.26 11.63
CA SER A 81 -22.31 -4.59 12.38
C SER A 81 -23.15 -5.56 11.58
N GLY A 82 -23.15 -6.84 11.97
CA GLY A 82 -23.79 -7.90 11.19
C GLY A 82 -23.23 -7.99 9.78
N ALA A 83 -24.07 -7.80 8.76
CA ALA A 83 -23.66 -7.78 7.36
C ALA A 83 -23.23 -6.39 6.87
N ASP A 84 -23.41 -5.34 7.66
CA ASP A 84 -23.10 -3.97 7.28
C ASP A 84 -21.66 -3.62 7.60
N ARG A 85 -21.04 -2.89 6.67
CA ARG A 85 -19.67 -2.39 6.80
C ARG A 85 -19.61 -0.92 6.42
N THR A 86 -19.07 -0.10 7.31
CA THR A 86 -18.83 1.32 7.08
C THR A 86 -17.34 1.61 7.12
N LEU A 87 -16.83 2.30 6.11
CA LEU A 87 -15.45 2.79 6.06
C LEU A 87 -15.44 4.31 6.21
N LYS A 88 -14.53 4.79 7.04
CA LYS A 88 -14.25 6.22 7.19
C LYS A 88 -12.75 6.44 7.04
N LEU A 89 -12.35 7.33 6.14
CA LEU A 89 -10.97 7.79 6.04
C LEU A 89 -10.65 8.72 7.22
N GLU A 90 -9.67 8.35 8.02
CA GLU A 90 -9.22 9.14 9.18
C GLU A 90 -7.97 9.96 8.86
N ASN A 91 -7.09 9.45 8.02
CA ASN A 91 -5.87 10.10 7.59
C ASN A 91 -5.46 9.67 6.19
N GLU A 92 -4.91 10.59 5.42
CA GLU A 92 -4.37 10.38 4.08
C GLU A 92 -2.88 10.74 4.05
N CYS A 93 -2.02 9.79 3.70
CA CYS A 93 -0.60 10.00 3.52
C CYS A 93 -0.30 10.70 2.19
N ASP A 94 0.96 11.03 1.93
CA ASP A 94 1.38 11.67 0.69
C ASP A 94 1.14 10.79 -0.55
N PRO A 95 0.93 11.40 -1.73
CA PRO A 95 0.88 10.66 -2.99
C PRO A 95 2.16 9.87 -3.26
N ILE A 96 2.03 8.77 -4.01
CA ILE A 96 3.16 7.95 -4.44
C ILE A 96 3.94 8.65 -5.52
N ASP A 97 5.26 8.68 -5.37
CA ASP A 97 6.19 9.14 -6.41
C ASP A 97 6.54 7.99 -7.37
N TYR A 98 6.69 8.32 -8.64
CA TYR A 98 7.17 7.39 -9.65
C TYR A 98 8.68 7.48 -9.81
N SER A 99 9.32 6.31 -9.82
CA SER A 99 10.69 6.13 -10.30
C SER A 99 10.72 4.98 -11.29
N SER A 100 11.49 5.13 -12.38
CA SER A 100 11.65 4.03 -13.33
C SER A 100 12.56 2.97 -12.72
N LEU A 101 12.02 1.77 -12.56
CA LEU A 101 12.76 0.58 -12.15
C LEU A 101 12.42 -0.57 -13.08
N ASP A 102 13.45 -1.38 -13.35
CA ASP A 102 13.28 -2.60 -14.11
C ASP A 102 12.33 -3.58 -13.41
N ALA A 103 11.30 -3.99 -14.12
CA ALA A 103 10.30 -4.96 -13.65
C ALA A 103 9.67 -5.72 -14.80
N ASP A 104 9.36 -6.98 -14.55
CA ASP A 104 8.66 -7.86 -15.50
C ASP A 104 7.14 -7.61 -15.52
N GLY A 105 6.62 -6.97 -14.47
CA GLY A 105 5.21 -6.64 -14.36
C GLY A 105 4.93 -5.55 -13.35
N HIS A 106 3.75 -4.94 -13.48
CA HIS A 106 3.28 -3.88 -12.60
C HIS A 106 1.91 -4.22 -12.02
N ILE A 107 1.74 -3.99 -10.72
CA ILE A 107 0.46 -4.03 -10.03
C ILE A 107 0.14 -2.61 -9.55
N VAL A 108 -0.99 -2.09 -10.00
CA VAL A 108 -1.47 -0.76 -9.60
C VAL A 108 -2.80 -0.94 -8.86
N SER A 109 -2.78 -0.72 -7.56
CA SER A 109 -3.94 -0.96 -6.70
C SER A 109 -4.17 0.20 -5.72
N PRO A 110 -4.71 1.32 -6.20
CA PRO A 110 -4.97 2.47 -5.35
C PRO A 110 -6.04 2.15 -4.31
N ILE A 111 -5.84 2.66 -3.08
CA ILE A 111 -6.84 2.58 -2.01
C ILE A 111 -7.58 3.90 -1.83
N PHE A 112 -6.90 5.05 -2.01
CA PHE A 112 -7.53 6.38 -1.95
C PHE A 112 -6.57 7.48 -2.44
N HIS A 113 -6.78 7.97 -3.65
CA HIS A 113 -6.13 9.15 -4.28
C HIS A 113 -4.58 9.15 -4.33
N GLU A 114 -3.91 8.09 -3.90
CA GLU A 114 -2.44 8.06 -3.80
C GLU A 114 -1.70 7.97 -5.13
N ILE A 115 -2.41 7.64 -6.22
CA ILE A 115 -1.82 7.48 -7.55
C ILE A 115 -2.43 8.52 -8.49
N SER A 116 -1.62 9.50 -8.90
CA SER A 116 -2.05 10.52 -9.85
C SER A 116 -2.14 9.99 -11.28
N ASN A 117 -2.87 10.70 -12.14
CA ASN A 117 -2.93 10.40 -13.57
C ASN A 117 -1.55 10.48 -14.25
N ASP A 118 -0.67 11.37 -13.78
CA ASP A 118 0.70 11.47 -14.28
C ASP A 118 1.52 10.24 -13.94
N VAL A 119 1.38 9.71 -12.72
CA VAL A 119 2.03 8.47 -12.31
C VAL A 119 1.50 7.29 -13.12
N LEU A 120 0.19 7.18 -13.32
CA LEU A 120 -0.41 6.13 -14.17
C LEU A 120 0.12 6.19 -15.61
N LYS A 121 0.21 7.38 -16.18
CA LYS A 121 0.77 7.57 -17.52
C LYS A 121 2.23 7.12 -17.59
N LYS A 122 3.05 7.52 -16.64
CA LYS A 122 4.46 7.11 -16.58
C LYS A 122 4.62 5.58 -16.44
N ILE A 123 3.80 4.94 -15.61
CA ILE A 123 3.79 3.48 -15.49
C ILE A 123 3.46 2.84 -16.85
N LYS A 124 2.41 3.31 -17.51
CA LYS A 124 2.00 2.82 -18.83
C LYS A 124 3.09 3.01 -19.90
N ASP A 125 3.65 4.22 -19.97
CA ASP A 125 4.64 4.57 -21.01
C ASP A 125 5.97 3.80 -20.83
N ASN A 126 6.26 3.32 -19.63
CA ASN A 126 7.43 2.51 -19.30
C ASN A 126 7.12 1.00 -19.19
N SER A 127 5.92 0.59 -19.55
CA SER A 127 5.52 -0.81 -19.61
C SER A 127 5.60 -1.32 -21.05
N ASN A 128 6.02 -2.57 -21.22
CA ASN A 128 6.14 -3.21 -22.55
C ASN A 128 4.81 -3.83 -23.02
N PHE A 129 3.69 -3.16 -22.71
CA PHE A 129 2.36 -3.63 -23.09
C PHE A 129 1.68 -2.74 -24.10
#